data_182fdab0443494ef6b6b1a86c71784ca
#
_entry.id   182fdab0443494ef6b6b1a86c71784ca
#
_cell.length_a   1.000
_cell.length_b   1.000
_cell.length_c   1.000
_cell.angle_alpha   90.00
_cell.angle_beta   90.00
_cell.angle_gamma   90.00
#
_symmetry.space_group_name_H-M   'P 1'
#
loop_
_entity.id
_entity.type
_entity.pdbx_description
1 polymer ?
#
loop_
_entity_poly.entity_id
_entity_poly.type
_entity_poly.pdbx_seq_one_letter_code
_entity_poly.pdbx_strand_id
1 'polypeptide(L)'
;VPGGREIAVATSELMKKYDKAVSRYEKAQAQKNLVVTENDIAEVVSNWTKIPVQKLAQKESERLLKLESILHKRVVGQEEAVSAVARAMKRGRVGLQDPNRPIGSFLFLGPTGVGKTELSKALAEAMFGSENALIRVDMSEYMESHSVSKMIGSPPGYVGFEEGGQLSEKVRRNPYSVVLFDEIEKAHPDVFNVL
;
A
#
# COMPACT_ATOMS: atom_id res chain seq x y z
N VAL A 1 -43.51 52.37 35.06
CA VAL A 1 -43.24 51.15 35.84
C VAL A 1 -41.75 50.87 35.72
N PRO A 2 -40.97 50.98 36.80
CA PRO A 2 -39.55 50.66 36.79
C PRO A 2 -39.35 49.14 36.80
N GLY A 3 -39.22 48.50 35.73
CA GLY A 3 -38.98 47.07 35.58
C GLY A 3 -39.06 46.57 34.14
N GLY A 4 -39.69 47.32 33.27
CA GLY A 4 -39.90 46.90 31.88
C GLY A 4 -38.63 46.85 31.05
N ARG A 5 -37.64 47.68 31.34
CA ARG A 5 -36.34 47.65 30.65
C ARG A 5 -35.45 46.48 31.09
N GLU A 6 -35.47 46.15 32.37
CA GLU A 6 -34.69 45.00 32.88
C GLU A 6 -35.22 43.66 32.36
N ILE A 7 -36.56 43.54 32.29
CA ILE A 7 -37.19 42.36 31.70
C ILE A 7 -36.88 42.24 30.22
N ALA A 8 -36.92 43.32 29.47
CA ALA A 8 -36.61 43.35 28.04
C ALA A 8 -35.12 42.96 27.75
N VAL A 9 -34.20 43.45 28.60
CA VAL A 9 -32.77 43.09 28.48
C VAL A 9 -32.56 41.62 28.82
N ALA A 10 -33.14 41.15 29.91
CA ALA A 10 -33.04 39.73 30.31
C ALA A 10 -33.64 38.80 29.23
N THR A 11 -34.77 39.15 28.63
CA THR A 11 -35.39 38.37 27.55
C THR A 11 -34.51 38.36 26.29
N SER A 12 -33.89 39.47 25.95
CA SER A 12 -32.97 39.56 24.80
C SER A 12 -31.71 38.72 25.01
N GLU A 13 -31.15 38.68 26.23
CA GLU A 13 -30.02 37.81 26.55
C GLU A 13 -30.39 36.33 26.54
N LEU A 14 -31.59 36.00 27.04
CA LEU A 14 -32.08 34.61 26.99
C LEU A 14 -32.30 34.14 25.54
N MET A 15 -32.87 34.96 24.68
CA MET A 15 -33.03 34.70 23.27
C MET A 15 -31.68 34.46 22.58
N LYS A 16 -30.69 35.30 22.83
CA LYS A 16 -29.33 35.11 22.28
C LYS A 16 -28.68 33.82 22.76
N LYS A 17 -28.91 33.40 24.00
CA LYS A 17 -28.43 32.08 24.52
C LYS A 17 -29.17 30.95 23.87
N TYR A 18 -30.47 31.05 23.68
CA TYR A 18 -31.30 30.06 23.01
C TYR A 18 -30.84 29.86 21.54
N ASP A 19 -30.71 30.96 20.78
CA ASP A 19 -30.28 30.90 19.38
C ASP A 19 -28.89 30.27 19.23
N LYS A 20 -27.97 30.59 20.17
CA LYS A 20 -26.65 29.93 20.20
C LYS A 20 -26.75 28.44 20.53
N ALA A 21 -27.65 28.03 21.40
CA ALA A 21 -27.85 26.64 21.75
C ALA A 21 -28.49 25.85 20.59
N VAL A 22 -29.49 26.42 19.92
CA VAL A 22 -30.10 25.84 18.72
C VAL A 22 -29.07 25.68 17.60
N SER A 23 -28.30 26.73 17.30
CA SER A 23 -27.27 26.68 16.28
C SER A 23 -26.18 25.63 16.57
N ARG A 24 -25.82 25.43 17.85
CA ARG A 24 -24.92 24.34 18.26
C ARG A 24 -25.55 22.96 18.09
N TYR A 25 -26.83 22.82 18.44
CA TYR A 25 -27.56 21.58 18.29
C TYR A 25 -27.72 21.20 16.81
N GLU A 26 -28.09 22.16 15.94
CA GLU A 26 -28.21 21.95 14.50
C GLU A 26 -26.87 21.55 13.86
N LYS A 27 -25.76 22.21 14.26
CA LYS A 27 -24.43 21.82 13.82
C LYS A 27 -24.02 20.43 14.30
N ALA A 28 -24.35 20.09 15.54
CA ALA A 28 -24.08 18.75 16.08
C ALA A 28 -24.96 17.68 15.41
N GLN A 29 -26.19 18.00 15.03
CA GLN A 29 -27.09 17.10 14.31
C GLN A 29 -26.67 16.94 12.84
N ALA A 30 -26.20 18.00 12.19
CA ALA A 30 -25.62 17.95 10.84
C ALA A 30 -24.36 17.07 10.80
N GLN A 31 -23.56 17.11 11.88
CA GLN A 31 -22.41 16.19 12.02
C GLN A 31 -22.82 14.73 12.33
N LYS A 32 -24.03 14.50 12.85
CA LYS A 32 -24.57 13.14 13.12
C LYS A 32 -25.25 12.49 11.90
N ASN A 33 -25.58 13.26 10.88
CA ASN A 33 -26.00 12.72 9.59
C ASN A 33 -24.76 12.22 8.84
N LEU A 34 -24.16 11.16 9.37
CA LEU A 34 -23.09 10.41 8.72
C LEU A 34 -23.71 9.71 7.50
N VAL A 35 -23.64 10.37 6.37
CA VAL A 35 -23.88 9.69 5.09
C VAL A 35 -22.63 8.85 4.83
N VAL A 36 -22.79 7.53 4.84
CA VAL A 36 -21.71 6.63 4.47
C VAL A 36 -21.41 6.86 3.00
N THR A 37 -20.20 7.30 2.72
CA THR A 37 -19.72 7.55 1.36
C THR A 37 -18.98 6.32 0.81
N GLU A 38 -18.79 6.28 -0.51
CA GLU A 38 -17.94 5.25 -1.13
C GLU A 38 -16.52 5.24 -0.54
N ASN A 39 -16.00 6.40 -0.14
CA ASN A 39 -14.70 6.52 0.49
C ASN A 39 -14.65 5.85 1.87
N ASP A 40 -15.71 5.95 2.66
CA ASP A 40 -15.79 5.31 3.99
C ASP A 40 -15.81 3.78 3.83
N ILE A 41 -16.55 3.28 2.85
CA ILE A 41 -16.58 1.84 2.52
C ILE A 41 -15.21 1.40 2.02
N ALA A 42 -14.59 2.15 1.12
CA ALA A 42 -13.26 1.85 0.59
C ALA A 42 -12.20 1.82 1.69
N GLU A 43 -12.29 2.71 2.70
CA GLU A 43 -11.39 2.71 3.86
C GLU A 43 -11.55 1.44 4.72
N VAL A 44 -12.78 1.05 5.03
CA VAL A 44 -13.04 -0.18 5.80
C VAL A 44 -12.55 -1.40 5.04
N VAL A 45 -12.84 -1.51 3.74
CA VAL A 45 -12.38 -2.61 2.90
C VAL A 45 -10.85 -2.64 2.83
N SER A 46 -10.20 -1.48 2.68
CA SER A 46 -8.74 -1.38 2.67
C SER A 46 -8.11 -1.87 3.97
N ASN A 47 -8.73 -1.54 5.11
CA ASN A 47 -8.24 -1.98 6.42
C ASN A 47 -8.38 -3.48 6.63
N TRP A 48 -9.44 -4.09 6.12
CA TRP A 48 -9.70 -5.53 6.26
C TRP A 48 -8.87 -6.37 5.30
N THR A 49 -8.81 -5.96 4.05
CA THR A 49 -8.17 -6.75 2.98
C THR A 49 -6.70 -6.40 2.77
N LYS A 50 -6.23 -5.30 3.39
CA LYS A 50 -4.91 -4.70 3.12
C LYS A 50 -4.73 -4.26 1.66
N ILE A 51 -5.82 -4.17 0.92
CA ILE A 51 -5.84 -3.65 -0.45
C ILE A 51 -6.13 -2.14 -0.40
N PRO A 52 -5.29 -1.26 -0.95
CA PRO A 52 -5.49 0.19 -0.92
C PRO A 52 -6.59 0.62 -1.90
N VAL A 53 -7.85 0.25 -1.62
CA VAL A 53 -9.00 0.44 -2.53
C VAL A 53 -9.22 1.91 -2.89
N GLN A 54 -9.02 2.84 -1.95
CA GLN A 54 -9.13 4.28 -2.21
C GLN A 54 -8.13 4.78 -3.26
N LYS A 55 -6.94 4.16 -3.30
CA LYS A 55 -5.90 4.51 -4.27
C LYS A 55 -6.10 3.83 -5.62
N LEU A 56 -6.89 2.75 -5.66
CA LEU A 56 -7.22 2.03 -6.89
C LEU A 56 -8.32 2.73 -7.70
N ALA A 57 -9.29 3.37 -7.04
CA ALA A 57 -10.46 3.97 -7.70
C ALA A 57 -10.16 5.34 -8.33
N GLN A 58 -9.22 6.12 -7.80
CA GLN A 58 -8.94 7.46 -8.30
C GLN A 58 -7.49 7.63 -8.77
N LYS A 59 -7.31 7.97 -10.03
CA LYS A 59 -6.05 8.45 -10.63
C LYS A 59 -4.92 7.42 -10.77
N GLU A 60 -5.22 6.14 -10.80
CA GLU A 60 -4.19 5.12 -11.04
C GLU A 60 -3.49 5.36 -12.38
N SER A 61 -4.25 5.68 -13.41
CA SER A 61 -3.70 6.04 -14.72
C SER A 61 -2.78 7.27 -14.67
N GLU A 62 -3.18 8.31 -13.93
CA GLU A 62 -2.34 9.51 -13.77
C GLU A 62 -1.07 9.24 -12.96
N ARG A 63 -1.15 8.39 -11.93
CA ARG A 63 0.01 7.98 -11.13
C ARG A 63 0.99 7.17 -11.96
N LEU A 64 0.50 6.24 -12.77
CA LEU A 64 1.31 5.47 -13.69
C LEU A 64 1.97 6.34 -14.78
N LEU A 65 1.27 7.34 -15.29
CA LEU A 65 1.88 8.30 -16.21
C LEU A 65 3.03 9.09 -15.56
N LYS A 66 2.88 9.44 -14.28
CA LYS A 66 3.87 10.19 -13.50
C LYS A 66 4.85 9.29 -12.72
N LEU A 67 4.77 7.96 -12.87
CA LEU A 67 5.55 7.01 -12.07
C LEU A 67 7.05 7.28 -12.15
N GLU A 68 7.57 7.54 -13.34
CA GLU A 68 8.97 7.84 -13.56
C GLU A 68 9.43 9.07 -12.76
N SER A 69 8.67 10.16 -12.79
CA SER A 69 8.98 11.36 -12.02
C SER A 69 8.83 11.15 -10.50
N ILE A 70 7.96 10.24 -10.06
CA ILE A 70 7.80 9.89 -8.65
C ILE A 70 9.02 9.10 -8.17
N LEU A 71 9.49 8.13 -8.95
CA LEU A 71 10.66 7.33 -8.63
C LEU A 71 11.93 8.18 -8.57
N HIS A 72 12.09 9.13 -9.50
CA HIS A 72 13.25 10.06 -9.52
C HIS A 72 13.31 11.02 -8.33
N LYS A 73 12.23 11.22 -7.59
CA LYS A 73 12.29 11.99 -6.34
C LYS A 73 13.14 11.32 -5.26
N ARG A 74 13.24 10.00 -5.30
CA ARG A 74 13.98 9.20 -4.32
C ARG A 74 15.28 8.60 -4.90
N VAL A 75 15.25 8.21 -6.16
CA VAL A 75 16.39 7.58 -6.83
C VAL A 75 17.01 8.62 -7.76
N VAL A 76 18.16 9.13 -7.36
CA VAL A 76 18.93 10.11 -8.14
C VAL A 76 19.80 9.36 -9.13
N GLY A 77 19.75 9.77 -10.39
CA GLY A 77 20.37 9.01 -11.49
C GLY A 77 19.58 7.75 -11.84
N GLN A 78 20.22 6.77 -12.45
CA GLN A 78 19.62 5.49 -12.85
C GLN A 78 18.40 5.65 -13.80
N GLU A 79 18.47 6.61 -14.71
CA GLU A 79 17.39 6.98 -15.64
C GLU A 79 16.91 5.78 -16.44
N GLU A 80 17.84 4.94 -16.90
CA GLU A 80 17.52 3.75 -17.70
C GLU A 80 16.72 2.72 -16.87
N ALA A 81 17.17 2.44 -15.64
CA ALA A 81 16.48 1.50 -14.74
C ALA A 81 15.08 2.00 -14.34
N VAL A 82 14.98 3.28 -13.96
CA VAL A 82 13.70 3.90 -13.59
C VAL A 82 12.73 3.90 -14.76
N SER A 83 13.20 4.27 -15.96
CA SER A 83 12.37 4.28 -17.17
C SER A 83 11.94 2.87 -17.58
N ALA A 84 12.82 1.87 -17.47
CA ALA A 84 12.49 0.47 -17.75
C ALA A 84 11.40 -0.07 -16.82
N VAL A 85 11.53 0.19 -15.52
CA VAL A 85 10.51 -0.19 -14.52
C VAL A 85 9.19 0.51 -14.79
N ALA A 86 9.19 1.83 -15.00
CA ALA A 86 7.98 2.60 -15.24
C ALA A 86 7.25 2.12 -16.52
N ARG A 87 7.99 1.82 -17.60
CA ARG A 87 7.42 1.28 -18.84
C ARG A 87 6.80 -0.12 -18.63
N ALA A 88 7.45 -0.99 -17.88
CA ALA A 88 6.94 -2.32 -17.61
C ALA A 88 5.66 -2.26 -16.76
N MET A 89 5.62 -1.41 -15.73
CA MET A 89 4.44 -1.21 -14.91
C MET A 89 3.26 -0.64 -15.73
N LYS A 90 3.52 0.32 -16.62
CA LYS A 90 2.48 0.83 -17.55
C LYS A 90 1.93 -0.26 -18.45
N ARG A 91 2.79 -1.13 -19.02
CA ARG A 91 2.34 -2.26 -19.87
C ARG A 91 1.53 -3.29 -19.11
N GLY A 92 1.93 -3.62 -17.89
CA GLY A 92 1.23 -4.60 -17.06
C GLY A 92 -0.21 -4.20 -16.73
N ARG A 93 -0.50 -2.89 -16.66
CA ARG A 93 -1.83 -2.37 -16.36
C ARG A 93 -2.78 -2.30 -17.55
N VAL A 94 -2.30 -2.40 -18.77
CA VAL A 94 -3.16 -2.40 -19.98
C VAL A 94 -3.98 -3.69 -20.12
N GLY A 95 -3.82 -4.66 -19.20
CA GLY A 95 -4.66 -5.86 -19.16
C GLY A 95 -4.29 -6.94 -20.18
N LEU A 96 -3.13 -6.83 -20.81
CA LEU A 96 -2.63 -7.83 -21.78
C LEU A 96 -1.85 -8.96 -21.12
N GLN A 97 -1.75 -8.96 -19.79
CA GLN A 97 -1.02 -9.98 -19.03
C GLN A 97 -1.94 -11.02 -18.41
N ASP A 98 -1.40 -12.23 -18.25
CA ASP A 98 -2.02 -13.32 -17.51
C ASP A 98 -2.21 -12.88 -16.04
N PRO A 99 -3.42 -12.95 -15.47
CA PRO A 99 -3.68 -12.57 -14.08
C PRO A 99 -2.91 -13.41 -13.05
N ASN A 100 -2.42 -14.59 -13.45
CA ASN A 100 -1.62 -15.47 -12.59
C ASN A 100 -0.12 -15.10 -12.59
N ARG A 101 0.30 -14.11 -13.35
CA ARG A 101 1.69 -13.66 -13.41
C ARG A 101 1.90 -12.30 -12.72
N PRO A 102 3.08 -12.03 -12.17
CA PRO A 102 3.40 -10.73 -11.61
C PRO A 102 3.33 -9.65 -12.70
N ILE A 103 2.95 -8.43 -12.30
CA ILE A 103 2.85 -7.26 -13.21
C ILE A 103 4.19 -6.98 -13.91
N GLY A 104 5.29 -7.23 -13.22
CA GLY A 104 6.63 -7.11 -13.77
C GLY A 104 7.63 -7.90 -12.95
N SER A 105 8.63 -8.48 -13.62
CA SER A 105 9.79 -9.11 -13.02
C SER A 105 11.02 -8.41 -13.52
N PHE A 106 11.91 -8.02 -12.60
CA PHE A 106 13.09 -7.21 -12.89
C PHE A 106 14.32 -7.83 -12.26
N LEU A 107 15.41 -7.84 -12.98
CA LEU A 107 16.73 -8.20 -12.49
C LEU A 107 17.61 -6.96 -12.45
N PHE A 108 18.04 -6.55 -11.27
CA PHE A 108 18.94 -5.41 -11.08
C PHE A 108 20.36 -5.90 -10.85
N LEU A 109 21.25 -5.60 -11.78
CA LEU A 109 22.66 -5.92 -11.71
C LEU A 109 23.48 -4.64 -11.44
N GLY A 110 24.46 -4.75 -10.56
CA GLY A 110 25.35 -3.61 -10.25
C GLY A 110 25.96 -3.71 -8.86
N PRO A 111 26.98 -2.88 -8.56
CA PRO A 111 27.65 -2.88 -7.27
C PRO A 111 26.73 -2.46 -6.13
N THR A 112 27.20 -2.64 -4.90
CA THR A 112 26.48 -2.17 -3.71
C THR A 112 26.36 -0.65 -3.68
N GLY A 113 25.26 -0.12 -3.12
CA GLY A 113 25.09 1.32 -2.95
C GLY A 113 24.53 2.09 -4.16
N VAL A 114 24.32 1.45 -5.31
CA VAL A 114 23.78 2.12 -6.52
C VAL A 114 22.27 2.36 -6.49
N GLY A 115 21.56 1.96 -5.44
CA GLY A 115 20.14 2.26 -5.25
C GLY A 115 19.17 1.13 -5.62
N LYS A 116 19.62 -0.13 -5.84
CA LYS A 116 18.75 -1.26 -6.19
C LYS A 116 17.60 -1.46 -5.18
N THR A 117 17.93 -1.54 -3.90
CA THR A 117 16.93 -1.71 -2.83
C THR A 117 16.07 -0.46 -2.67
N GLU A 118 16.64 0.74 -2.85
CA GLU A 118 15.90 1.99 -2.74
C GLU A 118 14.88 2.16 -3.88
N LEU A 119 15.22 1.73 -5.09
CA LEU A 119 14.28 1.72 -6.21
C LEU A 119 13.08 0.78 -5.93
N SER A 120 13.33 -0.38 -5.30
CA SER A 120 12.27 -1.31 -4.91
C SER A 120 11.35 -0.73 -3.84
N LYS A 121 11.88 -0.01 -2.85
CA LYS A 121 11.09 0.72 -1.83
C LYS A 121 10.27 1.85 -2.46
N ALA A 122 10.90 2.65 -3.31
CA ALA A 122 10.23 3.73 -4.02
C ALA A 122 9.09 3.20 -4.90
N LEU A 123 9.29 2.04 -5.54
CA LEU A 123 8.26 1.39 -6.34
C LEU A 123 7.09 0.91 -5.45
N ALA A 124 7.37 0.27 -4.32
CA ALA A 124 6.33 -0.18 -3.38
C ALA A 124 5.49 1.00 -2.87
N GLU A 125 6.13 2.09 -2.49
CA GLU A 125 5.45 3.32 -2.06
C GLU A 125 4.63 3.95 -3.20
N ALA A 126 5.21 4.04 -4.39
CA ALA A 126 4.53 4.60 -5.56
C ALA A 126 3.30 3.79 -5.97
N MET A 127 3.39 2.47 -5.96
CA MET A 127 2.31 1.58 -6.41
C MET A 127 1.25 1.36 -5.33
N PHE A 128 1.68 1.08 -4.10
CA PHE A 128 0.78 0.64 -3.01
C PHE A 128 0.64 1.67 -1.89
N GLY A 129 1.41 2.76 -1.96
CA GLY A 129 1.30 3.91 -1.06
C GLY A 129 1.97 3.73 0.31
N SER A 130 2.75 2.68 0.47
CA SER A 130 3.54 2.42 1.67
C SER A 130 4.81 1.65 1.32
N GLU A 131 5.93 2.00 1.94
CA GLU A 131 7.16 1.20 1.86
C GLU A 131 6.99 -0.19 2.50
N ASN A 132 6.05 -0.32 3.44
CA ASN A 132 5.74 -1.60 4.08
C ASN A 132 5.08 -2.62 3.12
N ALA A 133 4.68 -2.20 1.93
CA ALA A 133 4.26 -3.09 0.86
C ALA A 133 5.46 -3.76 0.16
N LEU A 134 6.69 -3.58 0.65
CA LEU A 134 7.87 -4.32 0.23
C LEU A 134 8.09 -5.55 1.11
N ILE A 135 8.05 -6.73 0.49
CA ILE A 135 8.47 -8.00 1.10
C ILE A 135 9.92 -8.23 0.70
N ARG A 136 10.84 -8.00 1.61
CA ARG A 136 12.27 -8.30 1.39
C ARG A 136 12.58 -9.72 1.83
N VAL A 137 13.24 -10.47 0.97
CA VAL A 137 13.77 -11.81 1.21
C VAL A 137 15.27 -11.77 0.99
N ASP A 138 16.04 -12.01 2.03
CA ASP A 138 17.49 -12.12 1.95
C ASP A 138 17.85 -13.52 1.51
N MET A 139 18.45 -13.64 0.33
CA MET A 139 18.76 -14.93 -0.26
C MET A 139 19.97 -15.61 0.38
N SER A 140 20.71 -14.92 1.23
CA SER A 140 21.76 -15.54 2.03
C SER A 140 21.21 -16.54 3.08
N GLU A 141 19.91 -16.44 3.43
CA GLU A 141 19.23 -17.40 4.29
C GLU A 141 18.82 -18.69 3.53
N TYR A 142 18.98 -18.71 2.21
CA TYR A 142 18.51 -19.77 1.31
C TYR A 142 19.64 -20.40 0.50
N MET A 143 20.80 -20.59 1.13
CA MET A 143 22.00 -21.16 0.52
C MET A 143 21.98 -22.69 0.42
N GLU A 144 21.11 -23.36 1.16
CA GLU A 144 21.03 -24.82 1.22
C GLU A 144 19.84 -25.36 0.43
N SER A 145 19.95 -26.59 -0.09
CA SER A 145 18.91 -27.19 -0.94
C SER A 145 17.54 -27.32 -0.26
N HIS A 146 17.51 -27.60 1.04
CA HIS A 146 16.26 -27.66 1.80
C HIS A 146 15.58 -26.32 2.01
N SER A 147 16.25 -25.23 1.69
CA SER A 147 15.71 -23.87 1.83
C SER A 147 14.51 -23.59 0.93
N VAL A 148 14.36 -24.34 -0.17
CA VAL A 148 13.18 -24.27 -1.05
C VAL A 148 11.91 -24.57 -0.24
N SER A 149 11.92 -25.66 0.54
CA SER A 149 10.76 -26.01 1.39
C SER A 149 10.47 -24.97 2.45
N LYS A 150 11.50 -24.31 3.00
CA LYS A 150 11.34 -23.18 3.93
C LYS A 150 10.68 -21.98 3.25
N MET A 151 10.97 -21.75 1.97
CA MET A 151 10.43 -20.60 1.22
C MET A 151 8.96 -20.80 0.83
N ILE A 152 8.63 -21.92 0.17
CA ILE A 152 7.31 -22.17 -0.41
C ILE A 152 6.42 -23.11 0.40
N GLY A 153 6.99 -23.81 1.36
CA GLY A 153 6.34 -24.85 2.18
C GLY A 153 6.74 -26.27 1.74
N SER A 154 6.57 -27.20 2.68
CA SER A 154 6.80 -28.62 2.42
C SER A 154 5.58 -29.27 1.77
N PRO A 155 5.76 -30.28 0.89
CA PRO A 155 4.65 -31.06 0.37
C PRO A 155 3.87 -31.78 1.48
N PRO A 156 2.61 -32.15 1.26
CA PRO A 156 1.82 -32.94 2.21
C PRO A 156 2.56 -34.24 2.61
N GLY A 157 2.63 -34.50 3.91
CA GLY A 157 3.28 -35.68 4.46
C GLY A 157 4.76 -35.51 4.85
N TYR A 158 5.34 -34.35 4.59
CA TYR A 158 6.70 -34.02 5.03
C TYR A 158 6.69 -33.14 6.29
N VAL A 159 7.79 -33.22 7.05
CA VAL A 159 7.99 -32.38 8.26
C VAL A 159 7.97 -30.91 7.87
N GLY A 160 7.22 -30.08 8.60
CA GLY A 160 7.08 -28.65 8.32
C GLY A 160 5.92 -28.29 7.37
N PHE A 161 5.08 -29.26 6.96
CA PHE A 161 3.91 -28.95 6.11
C PHE A 161 2.92 -27.97 6.76
N GLU A 162 2.68 -28.12 8.07
CA GLU A 162 1.74 -27.24 8.81
C GLU A 162 2.24 -25.81 8.99
N GLU A 163 3.55 -25.59 8.94
CA GLU A 163 4.14 -24.26 9.12
C GLU A 163 3.97 -23.36 7.90
N GLY A 164 3.69 -23.94 6.72
CA GLY A 164 3.61 -23.21 5.47
C GLY A 164 4.96 -22.64 5.01
N GLY A 165 5.01 -22.09 3.80
CA GLY A 165 6.21 -21.41 3.31
C GLY A 165 6.29 -19.97 3.76
N GLN A 166 7.46 -19.52 4.20
CA GLN A 166 7.65 -18.15 4.69
C GLN A 166 7.28 -17.08 3.65
N LEU A 167 7.67 -17.28 2.39
CA LEU A 167 7.32 -16.38 1.30
C LEU A 167 5.84 -16.48 0.97
N SER A 168 5.32 -17.71 0.82
CA SER A 168 3.92 -17.96 0.49
C SER A 168 2.98 -17.31 1.49
N GLU A 169 3.27 -17.44 2.80
CA GLU A 169 2.49 -16.79 3.87
C GLU A 169 2.58 -15.26 3.83
N LYS A 170 3.77 -14.70 3.60
CA LYS A 170 3.94 -13.24 3.51
C LYS A 170 3.14 -12.67 2.33
N VAL A 171 3.21 -13.31 1.16
CA VAL A 171 2.48 -12.89 -0.04
C VAL A 171 0.97 -13.09 0.14
N ARG A 172 0.54 -14.20 0.73
CA ARG A 172 -0.88 -14.45 1.02
C ARG A 172 -1.49 -13.38 1.93
N ARG A 173 -0.72 -12.92 2.94
CA ARG A 173 -1.17 -11.87 3.86
C ARG A 173 -1.11 -10.48 3.23
N ASN A 174 -0.22 -10.25 2.26
CA ASN A 174 -0.02 -8.98 1.59
C ASN A 174 0.03 -9.19 0.07
N PRO A 175 -1.11 -9.46 -0.57
CA PRO A 175 -1.15 -9.82 -2.00
C PRO A 175 -0.75 -8.66 -2.93
N TYR A 176 -0.91 -7.43 -2.46
CA TYR A 176 -0.49 -6.22 -3.18
C TYR A 176 0.83 -5.72 -2.63
N SER A 177 1.91 -6.33 -3.08
CA SER A 177 3.27 -6.04 -2.60
C SER A 177 4.30 -6.14 -3.72
N VAL A 178 5.45 -5.54 -3.48
CA VAL A 178 6.68 -5.77 -4.24
C VAL A 178 7.49 -6.81 -3.48
N VAL A 179 7.90 -7.87 -4.13
CA VAL A 179 8.81 -8.86 -3.55
C VAL A 179 10.21 -8.57 -4.05
N LEU A 180 11.14 -8.33 -3.13
CA LEU A 180 12.56 -8.11 -3.41
C LEU A 180 13.35 -9.33 -2.93
N PHE A 181 13.99 -10.02 -3.85
CA PHE A 181 15.00 -11.03 -3.55
C PHE A 181 16.36 -10.35 -3.56
N ASP A 182 16.91 -10.12 -2.37
CA ASP A 182 18.19 -9.44 -2.22
C ASP A 182 19.33 -10.47 -2.19
N GLU A 183 20.48 -10.12 -2.77
CA GLU A 183 21.67 -11.00 -2.87
C GLU A 183 21.37 -12.37 -3.52
N ILE A 184 20.63 -12.31 -4.63
CA ILE A 184 20.13 -13.53 -5.30
C ILE A 184 21.25 -14.49 -5.73
N GLU A 185 22.46 -14.00 -5.95
CA GLU A 185 23.66 -14.79 -6.27
C GLU A 185 24.08 -15.74 -5.15
N LYS A 186 23.61 -15.55 -3.91
CA LYS A 186 23.90 -16.42 -2.78
C LYS A 186 22.93 -17.59 -2.65
N ALA A 187 21.80 -17.54 -3.36
CA ALA A 187 20.78 -18.59 -3.29
C ALA A 187 21.28 -19.93 -3.86
N HIS A 188 20.79 -21.02 -3.28
CA HIS A 188 20.99 -22.33 -3.86
C HIS A 188 20.35 -22.41 -5.26
N PRO A 189 20.97 -23.11 -6.25
CA PRO A 189 20.42 -23.22 -7.59
C PRO A 189 18.96 -23.68 -7.66
N ASP A 190 18.54 -24.59 -6.78
CA ASP A 190 17.16 -25.11 -6.74
C ASP A 190 16.12 -24.02 -6.44
N VAL A 191 16.52 -22.92 -5.79
CA VAL A 191 15.65 -21.78 -5.50
C VAL A 191 15.25 -21.07 -6.79
N PHE A 192 16.16 -21.00 -7.79
CA PHE A 192 15.85 -20.37 -9.08
C PHE A 192 14.76 -21.09 -9.87
N ASN A 193 14.52 -22.39 -9.58
CA ASN A 193 13.44 -23.15 -10.23
C ASN A 193 12.06 -22.78 -9.71
N VAL A 194 12.00 -22.05 -8.60
CA VAL A 194 10.75 -21.62 -7.93
C VAL A 194 10.37 -20.19 -8.29
N LEU A 195 11.35 -19.38 -8.66
CA LEU A 195 11.19 -17.96 -9.00
C LEU A 195 10.90 -17.80 -10.49
#